data_e2240f25d1cdf5c87a074854faf74ed5
#
_entry.id   e2240f25d1cdf5c87a074854faf74ed5
#
_cell.length_a   1.000
_cell.length_b   1.000
_cell.length_c   1.000
_cell.angle_alpha   90.00
_cell.angle_beta   90.00
_cell.angle_gamma   90.00
#
_symmetry.space_group_name_H-M   'P 1'
#
loop_
_entity.id
_entity.type
_entity.pdbx_description
1 polymer ?
#
loop_
_entity_poly.entity_id
_entity_poly.type
_entity_poly.pdbx_seq_one_letter_code
_entity_poly.pdbx_strand_id
1 'polypeptide(L)'
;MKRLSSLFIKVIAIVVVALSLGACGDLPKPEAVTATAPVNDRVATTALDDYIAKPDPAFTYDTTPAKEDVKEAYTARTYHMVSQEWLDASKVDRTKWEHWVVIIVPKEIEHKDHALLFINGGSNGGTDAPEADGALAQVAVLTKSILVDVKQIPNQPLHFPDEAMESYKQSGRGEDEMIAYAWDKFLRTKDPLWLPRLPMTKAIVRAMDLAQKEQPDLKSFFVCGGSKRGWTTWTTAAVDKRVDGIAPAVIDVLNVAKSLDNHHAAYGFWAPAVGSYNEMDVMARIHTPEFDELRKIVDPYSYIDRLTMPKYIMNSAGDQFFPPDSWKFYFDDLKGEKYLRYIANTDHGLNPEAYINMASFYNAIRTNTPRPKFTWKKAGDGSLEVKCETQPTKVVLWQATNAEGRDFRMEKIGKAYVSAPVSESSPGVYRADVKAPEKGWSAFFLELEFPNPNFKFPFKFTTGVSIVPDTYPAPKN
;
A
#
# COMPACT_ATOMS: atom_id res chain seq x y z
N MET A 1 7.93 20.00 -6.14
CA MET A 1 7.10 18.83 -5.90
C MET A 1 5.73 19.11 -5.25
N LYS A 2 5.21 20.35 -5.27
CA LYS A 2 3.92 20.76 -4.64
C LYS A 2 2.67 20.60 -5.54
N ARG A 3 2.67 19.78 -6.59
CA ARG A 3 1.54 19.71 -7.56
C ARG A 3 1.00 18.32 -7.90
N LEU A 4 1.37 17.26 -7.18
CA LEU A 4 0.89 15.90 -7.49
C LEU A 4 -0.32 15.43 -6.68
N SER A 5 -0.69 16.11 -5.60
CA SER A 5 -1.86 15.73 -4.79
C SER A 5 -3.22 16.24 -5.31
N SER A 6 -3.25 17.12 -6.33
CA SER A 6 -4.50 17.74 -6.77
C SER A 6 -5.07 17.20 -8.10
N LEU A 7 -4.43 16.24 -8.74
CA LEU A 7 -4.86 15.75 -10.06
C LEU A 7 -5.81 14.55 -10.01
N PHE A 8 -6.06 13.96 -8.85
CA PHE A 8 -6.97 12.81 -8.69
C PHE A 8 -8.47 13.16 -8.62
N ILE A 9 -8.84 14.45 -8.64
CA ILE A 9 -10.20 14.93 -8.31
C ILE A 9 -11.08 15.25 -9.54
N LYS A 10 -10.64 15.10 -10.77
CA LYS A 10 -11.35 15.68 -11.92
C LYS A 10 -12.04 14.74 -12.91
N VAL A 11 -12.38 13.53 -12.60
CA VAL A 11 -13.24 12.73 -13.49
C VAL A 11 -14.20 11.86 -12.68
N ILE A 12 -15.28 12.39 -12.26
CA ILE A 12 -16.65 11.84 -12.11
C ILE A 12 -17.45 12.89 -11.29
N ALA A 13 -17.91 13.92 -11.95
CA ALA A 13 -18.93 14.81 -11.42
C ALA A 13 -20.10 14.81 -12.39
N ILE A 14 -21.20 14.18 -12.02
CA ILE A 14 -22.55 14.52 -12.51
C ILE A 14 -23.56 14.22 -11.40
N VAL A 15 -24.13 15.33 -10.86
CA VAL A 15 -25.50 15.61 -10.40
C VAL A 15 -26.02 14.84 -9.18
N VAL A 16 -26.33 15.53 -8.09
CA VAL A 16 -27.66 16.02 -7.69
C VAL A 16 -27.56 16.93 -6.46
N VAL A 17 -28.32 18.00 -6.51
CA VAL A 17 -28.48 19.12 -5.56
C VAL A 17 -29.62 18.82 -4.57
N ALA A 18 -29.48 19.34 -3.33
CA ALA A 18 -30.46 20.06 -2.54
C ALA A 18 -30.78 19.58 -1.10
N LEU A 19 -30.52 20.51 -0.17
CA LEU A 19 -31.30 21.01 0.97
C LEU A 19 -31.71 20.03 2.09
N SER A 20 -31.56 20.32 3.37
CA SER A 20 -31.71 21.48 4.23
C SER A 20 -31.57 21.16 5.74
N LEU A 21 -31.01 22.14 6.47
CA LEU A 21 -31.32 22.63 7.84
C LEU A 21 -31.68 21.69 9.03
N GLY A 22 -30.87 21.74 10.07
CA GLY A 22 -31.28 22.22 11.37
C GLY A 22 -31.02 21.37 12.60
N ALA A 23 -30.31 21.93 13.54
CA ALA A 23 -30.47 21.94 14.99
C ALA A 23 -29.23 21.49 15.81
N CYS A 24 -28.69 22.45 16.57
CA CYS A 24 -27.67 22.28 17.62
C CYS A 24 -28.22 21.58 18.86
N GLY A 25 -27.44 20.63 19.41
CA GLY A 25 -27.58 20.10 20.77
C GLY A 25 -26.20 19.86 21.38
N ASP A 26 -26.03 20.11 22.67
CA ASP A 26 -24.77 20.04 23.44
C ASP A 26 -24.08 18.67 23.38
N LEU A 27 -22.74 18.67 23.19
CA LEU A 27 -21.92 17.50 23.02
C LEU A 27 -21.43 16.90 24.36
N PRO A 28 -21.46 15.58 24.59
CA PRO A 28 -20.83 14.93 25.73
C PRO A 28 -19.29 14.85 25.60
N LYS A 29 -18.60 14.86 26.77
CA LYS A 29 -17.12 14.77 26.85
C LYS A 29 -16.62 13.38 26.45
N PRO A 30 -15.43 13.27 25.83
CA PRO A 30 -14.85 12.00 25.42
C PRO A 30 -14.53 11.08 26.62
N GLU A 31 -14.86 9.78 26.49
CA GLU A 31 -14.46 8.72 27.43
C GLU A 31 -13.17 8.04 26.97
N ALA A 32 -12.25 7.76 27.91
CA ALA A 32 -11.04 7.00 27.65
C ALA A 32 -11.37 5.51 27.40
N VAL A 33 -11.03 5.01 26.23
CA VAL A 33 -11.27 3.61 25.86
C VAL A 33 -9.96 2.83 25.95
N THR A 34 -9.92 1.79 26.76
CA THR A 34 -8.83 0.82 26.81
C THR A 34 -9.20 -0.37 25.92
N ALA A 35 -8.64 -0.43 24.73
CA ALA A 35 -8.76 -1.60 23.87
C ALA A 35 -7.43 -2.36 23.80
N THR A 36 -7.49 -3.67 23.98
CA THR A 36 -6.36 -4.57 23.74
C THR A 36 -6.58 -5.29 22.40
N ALA A 37 -5.75 -4.97 21.42
CA ALA A 37 -5.78 -5.67 20.13
C ALA A 37 -5.31 -7.13 20.30
N PRO A 38 -5.93 -8.10 19.62
CA PRO A 38 -5.45 -9.48 19.60
C PRO A 38 -4.13 -9.56 18.82
N VAL A 39 -3.04 -9.82 19.55
CA VAL A 39 -1.71 -10.05 18.98
C VAL A 39 -1.63 -11.46 18.37
N ASN A 40 -0.89 -11.58 17.29
CA ASN A 40 -0.72 -12.86 16.59
C ASN A 40 0.23 -13.78 17.37
N ASP A 41 -0.25 -14.91 17.94
CA ASP A 41 0.50 -15.87 18.78
C ASP A 41 1.58 -16.68 18.02
N ARG A 42 2.21 -16.09 17.02
CA ARG A 42 3.19 -16.82 16.21
C ARG A 42 4.59 -16.38 16.53
N VAL A 43 5.49 -17.35 16.81
CA VAL A 43 6.96 -17.22 16.83
C VAL A 43 7.48 -16.06 17.68
N ALA A 44 8.73 -16.03 18.08
CA ALA A 44 9.33 -15.00 18.94
C ALA A 44 8.83 -13.58 18.61
N THR A 45 8.39 -12.83 19.63
CA THR A 45 7.93 -11.45 19.52
C THR A 45 9.03 -10.56 18.94
N THR A 46 8.64 -9.63 18.08
CA THR A 46 9.54 -8.64 17.50
C THR A 46 9.31 -7.28 18.17
N ALA A 47 10.21 -6.32 17.95
CA ALA A 47 9.99 -4.96 18.44
C ALA A 47 8.68 -4.34 17.91
N LEU A 48 8.20 -4.76 16.73
CA LEU A 48 6.89 -4.36 16.21
C LEU A 48 5.76 -4.98 17.05
N ASP A 49 5.82 -6.28 17.35
CA ASP A 49 4.81 -6.95 18.18
C ASP A 49 4.72 -6.31 19.56
N ASP A 50 5.87 -6.08 20.20
CA ASP A 50 5.96 -5.48 21.54
C ASP A 50 5.39 -4.06 21.56
N TYR A 51 5.69 -3.27 20.51
CA TYR A 51 5.15 -1.91 20.36
C TYR A 51 3.62 -1.89 20.20
N ILE A 52 3.08 -2.79 19.37
CA ILE A 52 1.63 -2.91 19.15
C ILE A 52 0.92 -3.36 20.42
N ALA A 53 1.46 -4.37 21.11
CA ALA A 53 0.86 -4.94 22.32
C ALA A 53 0.88 -3.98 23.52
N LYS A 54 1.85 -3.05 23.54
CA LYS A 54 1.99 -2.08 24.66
C LYS A 54 0.77 -1.15 24.69
N PRO A 55 0.02 -1.11 25.83
CA PRO A 55 -1.04 -0.12 26.01
C PRO A 55 -0.49 1.31 25.91
N ASP A 56 -1.30 2.21 25.39
CA ASP A 56 -0.94 3.61 25.28
C ASP A 56 -2.03 4.46 25.94
N PRO A 57 -1.73 5.21 27.02
CA PRO A 57 -2.71 6.01 27.73
C PRO A 57 -3.22 7.21 26.92
N ALA A 58 -2.52 7.59 25.87
CA ALA A 58 -2.97 8.65 24.97
C ALA A 58 -4.03 8.17 23.97
N PHE A 59 -4.22 6.85 23.82
CA PHE A 59 -5.23 6.34 22.89
C PHE A 59 -6.63 6.79 23.31
N THR A 60 -7.25 7.58 22.45
CA THR A 60 -8.64 8.07 22.63
C THR A 60 -9.24 8.40 21.28
N TYR A 61 -10.55 8.45 21.22
CA TYR A 61 -11.29 8.97 20.06
C TYR A 61 -12.63 9.58 20.50
N ASP A 62 -13.15 10.47 19.67
CA ASP A 62 -14.45 11.08 19.93
C ASP A 62 -15.55 10.03 19.79
N THR A 63 -16.41 9.87 20.81
CA THR A 63 -17.54 8.93 20.79
C THR A 63 -18.72 9.45 19.96
N THR A 64 -18.71 10.75 19.63
CA THR A 64 -19.65 11.38 18.71
C THR A 64 -18.86 11.77 17.46
N PRO A 65 -19.37 11.50 16.23
CA PRO A 65 -18.67 11.88 15.04
C PRO A 65 -18.53 13.41 14.94
N ALA A 66 -17.31 13.88 14.62
CA ALA A 66 -17.05 15.30 14.35
C ALA A 66 -17.81 15.80 13.12
N LYS A 67 -18.15 14.88 12.21
CA LYS A 67 -18.95 15.14 11.01
C LYS A 67 -19.76 13.93 10.61
N GLU A 68 -20.98 14.14 10.17
CA GLU A 68 -21.84 13.13 9.55
C GLU A 68 -22.34 13.63 8.19
N ASP A 69 -22.06 12.87 7.15
CA ASP A 69 -22.51 13.11 5.79
C ASP A 69 -23.54 12.06 5.39
N VAL A 70 -24.81 12.44 5.32
CA VAL A 70 -25.89 11.57 4.86
C VAL A 70 -26.13 11.82 3.37
N LYS A 71 -25.79 10.85 2.54
CA LYS A 71 -26.02 10.87 1.09
C LYS A 71 -27.12 9.85 0.73
N GLU A 72 -27.58 9.89 -0.52
CA GLU A 72 -28.59 8.96 -1.02
C GLU A 72 -28.12 7.51 -0.93
N ALA A 73 -26.85 7.24 -1.33
CA ALA A 73 -26.30 5.88 -1.42
C ALA A 73 -25.54 5.42 -0.17
N TYR A 74 -25.12 6.33 0.72
CA TYR A 74 -24.34 5.98 1.91
C TYR A 74 -24.48 7.01 3.03
N THR A 75 -24.05 6.64 4.23
CA THR A 75 -23.78 7.56 5.35
C THR A 75 -22.29 7.46 5.70
N ALA A 76 -21.60 8.59 5.82
CA ALA A 76 -20.22 8.64 6.29
C ALA A 76 -20.15 9.38 7.63
N ARG A 77 -19.41 8.82 8.59
CA ARG A 77 -19.13 9.43 9.90
C ARG A 77 -17.63 9.59 10.06
N THR A 78 -17.20 10.79 10.41
CA THR A 78 -15.81 11.13 10.61
C THR A 78 -15.52 11.32 12.09
N TYR A 79 -14.54 10.58 12.60
CA TYR A 79 -14.10 10.60 13.99
C TYR A 79 -12.68 11.13 14.08
N HIS A 80 -12.40 11.94 15.10
CA HIS A 80 -11.04 12.28 15.49
C HIS A 80 -10.52 11.18 16.42
N MET A 81 -9.30 10.71 16.17
CA MET A 81 -8.63 9.67 16.94
C MET A 81 -7.20 10.09 17.26
N VAL A 82 -6.79 10.01 18.54
CA VAL A 82 -5.39 9.98 18.96
C VAL A 82 -5.01 8.52 19.10
N SER A 83 -4.11 8.02 18.27
CA SER A 83 -3.76 6.60 18.28
C SER A 83 -2.75 6.23 19.35
N GLN A 84 -1.83 7.15 19.70
CA GLN A 84 -0.71 6.92 20.62
C GLN A 84 0.12 8.18 20.84
N GLU A 85 1.10 8.08 21.76
CA GLU A 85 2.28 8.94 21.79
C GLU A 85 3.48 8.22 21.19
N TRP A 86 4.22 8.93 20.32
CA TRP A 86 5.45 8.44 19.69
C TRP A 86 6.64 9.33 20.06
N LEU A 87 7.70 8.71 20.56
CA LEU A 87 8.88 9.39 21.12
C LEU A 87 8.51 10.26 22.33
N ASP A 88 9.30 11.28 22.60
CA ASP A 88 9.08 12.27 23.66
C ASP A 88 9.42 13.69 23.15
N ALA A 89 9.00 14.72 23.89
CA ALA A 89 9.15 16.12 23.50
C ALA A 89 10.63 16.59 23.37
N SER A 90 11.59 15.82 23.85
CA SER A 90 13.02 16.10 23.62
C SER A 90 13.51 15.61 22.27
N LYS A 91 12.73 14.78 21.58
CA LYS A 91 13.08 14.14 20.31
C LYS A 91 12.24 14.59 19.11
N VAL A 92 11.00 15.03 19.35
CA VAL A 92 10.07 15.45 18.30
C VAL A 92 9.12 16.52 18.82
N ASP A 93 8.72 17.44 17.97
CA ASP A 93 7.83 18.55 18.32
C ASP A 93 6.38 18.12 18.60
N ARG A 94 5.94 16.99 17.99
CA ARG A 94 4.58 16.47 18.11
C ARG A 94 4.62 14.98 18.45
N THR A 95 4.41 14.68 19.73
CA THR A 95 4.42 13.29 20.24
C THR A 95 3.10 12.57 20.01
N LYS A 96 1.95 13.26 20.09
CA LYS A 96 0.62 12.67 19.86
C LYS A 96 0.37 12.49 18.36
N TRP A 97 0.00 11.28 17.99
CA TRP A 97 -0.40 10.95 16.63
C TRP A 97 -1.91 10.99 16.49
N GLU A 98 -2.39 11.93 15.67
CA GLU A 98 -3.79 12.26 15.48
C GLU A 98 -4.24 11.90 14.07
N HIS A 99 -5.44 11.35 13.95
CA HIS A 99 -5.97 10.83 12.69
C HIS A 99 -7.44 11.18 12.54
N TRP A 100 -7.87 11.39 11.31
CA TRP A 100 -9.27 11.33 10.95
C TRP A 100 -9.60 9.92 10.46
N VAL A 101 -10.61 9.31 11.07
CA VAL A 101 -11.15 8.01 10.68
C VAL A 101 -12.54 8.20 10.11
N VAL A 102 -12.70 7.97 8.81
CA VAL A 102 -13.99 8.11 8.12
C VAL A 102 -14.60 6.73 7.90
N ILE A 103 -15.72 6.46 8.54
CA ILE A 103 -16.47 5.20 8.40
C ILE A 103 -17.62 5.43 7.43
N ILE A 104 -17.56 4.78 6.28
CA ILE A 104 -18.55 4.87 5.20
C ILE A 104 -19.41 3.61 5.22
N VAL A 105 -20.70 3.78 5.46
CA VAL A 105 -21.69 2.69 5.50
C VAL A 105 -22.67 2.87 4.35
N PRO A 106 -22.69 1.97 3.35
CA PRO A 106 -23.66 2.05 2.25
C PRO A 106 -25.08 1.78 2.75
N LYS A 107 -26.10 2.38 2.12
CA LYS A 107 -27.50 2.16 2.45
C LYS A 107 -27.92 0.71 2.18
N GLU A 108 -27.43 0.15 1.08
CA GLU A 108 -27.58 -1.26 0.73
C GLU A 108 -26.35 -2.04 1.22
N ILE A 109 -26.34 -2.39 2.51
CA ILE A 109 -25.25 -3.19 3.08
C ILE A 109 -25.65 -4.68 3.09
N GLU A 110 -24.79 -5.53 2.54
CA GLU A 110 -24.99 -6.99 2.53
C GLU A 110 -24.07 -7.70 3.54
N HIS A 111 -22.88 -7.17 3.79
CA HIS A 111 -21.88 -7.77 4.68
C HIS A 111 -21.45 -6.76 5.75
N LYS A 112 -22.03 -6.89 6.95
CA LYS A 112 -21.73 -6.02 8.09
C LYS A 112 -20.49 -6.48 8.87
N ASP A 113 -20.08 -7.71 8.67
CA ASP A 113 -18.98 -8.36 9.39
C ASP A 113 -17.62 -8.14 8.74
N HIS A 114 -17.58 -7.53 7.54
CA HIS A 114 -16.36 -7.21 6.81
C HIS A 114 -16.25 -5.73 6.45
N ALA A 115 -15.06 -5.15 6.59
CA ALA A 115 -14.77 -3.83 6.06
C ALA A 115 -13.53 -3.82 5.17
N LEU A 116 -13.53 -2.96 4.16
CA LEU A 116 -12.31 -2.51 3.50
C LEU A 116 -11.74 -1.36 4.34
N LEU A 117 -10.48 -1.49 4.81
CA LEU A 117 -9.76 -0.44 5.48
C LEU A 117 -8.71 0.13 4.54
N PHE A 118 -8.85 1.41 4.20
CA PHE A 118 -7.91 2.14 3.35
C PHE A 118 -6.99 3.02 4.19
N ILE A 119 -5.69 2.78 4.06
CA ILE A 119 -4.65 3.58 4.75
C ILE A 119 -4.29 4.76 3.86
N ASN A 120 -4.63 5.96 4.31
CA ASN A 120 -4.47 7.19 3.55
C ASN A 120 -3.39 8.10 4.14
N GLY A 121 -2.89 9.02 3.33
CA GLY A 121 -1.98 10.07 3.74
C GLY A 121 -2.70 11.29 4.33
N GLY A 122 -1.97 12.36 4.44
CA GLY A 122 -2.42 13.65 4.94
C GLY A 122 -1.31 14.39 5.66
N SER A 123 -1.61 15.60 6.13
CA SER A 123 -0.67 16.44 6.85
C SER A 123 -1.27 16.91 8.17
N ASN A 124 -0.40 17.11 9.15
CA ASN A 124 -0.73 17.71 10.44
C ASN A 124 -1.29 19.14 10.26
N GLY A 125 -2.04 19.64 11.24
CA GLY A 125 -2.49 21.02 11.34
C GLY A 125 -3.86 21.32 10.73
N GLY A 126 -4.50 20.39 10.04
CA GLY A 126 -5.90 20.52 9.63
C GLY A 126 -6.84 20.25 10.82
N THR A 127 -7.71 21.21 11.13
CA THR A 127 -8.70 21.13 12.22
C THR A 127 -10.06 20.68 11.75
N ASP A 128 -10.37 20.83 10.47
CA ASP A 128 -11.67 20.51 9.92
C ASP A 128 -11.82 19.03 9.62
N ALA A 129 -12.88 18.42 10.12
CA ALA A 129 -13.21 17.04 9.85
C ALA A 129 -13.46 16.84 8.34
N PRO A 130 -12.68 15.94 7.67
CA PRO A 130 -12.82 15.75 6.23
C PRO A 130 -14.12 15.06 5.86
N GLU A 131 -14.57 15.28 4.64
CA GLU A 131 -15.63 14.51 4.01
C GLU A 131 -15.09 13.15 3.54
N ALA A 132 -16.02 12.23 3.28
CA ALA A 132 -15.70 10.97 2.63
C ALA A 132 -15.09 11.20 1.24
N ASP A 133 -14.00 10.48 0.93
CA ASP A 133 -13.47 10.45 -0.42
C ASP A 133 -14.47 9.80 -1.37
N GLY A 134 -14.79 10.48 -2.48
CA GLY A 134 -15.82 10.05 -3.41
C GLY A 134 -15.52 8.72 -4.10
N ALA A 135 -14.25 8.41 -4.39
CA ALA A 135 -13.86 7.15 -5.00
C ALA A 135 -13.99 5.99 -3.99
N LEU A 136 -13.58 6.22 -2.75
CA LEU A 136 -13.73 5.24 -1.68
C LEU A 136 -15.22 5.01 -1.33
N ALA A 137 -16.04 6.08 -1.30
CA ALA A 137 -17.48 5.94 -1.11
C ALA A 137 -18.12 5.10 -2.22
N GLN A 138 -17.69 5.27 -3.48
CA GLN A 138 -18.15 4.42 -4.57
C GLN A 138 -17.71 2.95 -4.41
N VAL A 139 -16.52 2.69 -3.90
CA VAL A 139 -16.09 1.32 -3.56
C VAL A 139 -17.00 0.71 -2.51
N ALA A 140 -17.33 1.43 -1.42
CA ALA A 140 -18.23 0.95 -0.39
C ALA A 140 -19.63 0.60 -0.96
N VAL A 141 -20.20 1.49 -1.79
CA VAL A 141 -21.50 1.28 -2.46
C VAL A 141 -21.45 0.07 -3.40
N LEU A 142 -20.41 -0.02 -4.24
CA LEU A 142 -20.26 -1.11 -5.19
C LEU A 142 -20.07 -2.47 -4.54
N THR A 143 -19.37 -2.51 -3.42
CA THR A 143 -19.10 -3.74 -2.69
C THR A 143 -20.14 -4.03 -1.62
N LYS A 144 -21.10 -3.12 -1.39
CA LYS A 144 -22.17 -3.23 -0.37
C LYS A 144 -21.63 -3.59 1.02
N SER A 145 -20.49 -2.99 1.39
CA SER A 145 -19.78 -3.27 2.63
C SER A 145 -19.20 -1.99 3.24
N ILE A 146 -18.91 -2.03 4.52
CA ILE A 146 -18.28 -0.92 5.25
C ILE A 146 -16.91 -0.61 4.65
N LEU A 147 -16.60 0.68 4.54
CA LEU A 147 -15.25 1.15 4.22
C LEU A 147 -14.76 2.09 5.33
N VAL A 148 -13.54 1.88 5.79
CA VAL A 148 -12.86 2.70 6.80
C VAL A 148 -11.67 3.38 6.14
N ASP A 149 -11.71 4.71 6.01
CA ASP A 149 -10.60 5.53 5.48
C ASP A 149 -9.84 6.17 6.64
N VAL A 150 -8.58 5.77 6.84
CA VAL A 150 -7.73 6.26 7.93
C VAL A 150 -6.73 7.25 7.37
N LYS A 151 -6.88 8.52 7.72
CA LYS A 151 -6.06 9.62 7.20
C LYS A 151 -4.86 9.92 8.10
N GLN A 152 -3.91 10.68 7.56
CA GLN A 152 -2.70 11.17 8.25
C GLN A 152 -1.77 10.05 8.71
N ILE A 153 -1.55 9.06 7.85
CA ILE A 153 -0.57 8.00 8.05
C ILE A 153 0.62 8.21 7.09
N PRO A 154 1.81 8.59 7.62
CA PRO A 154 2.15 8.95 9.00
C PRO A 154 1.63 10.34 9.38
N ASN A 155 1.71 10.70 10.68
CA ASN A 155 1.59 12.08 11.13
C ASN A 155 2.79 12.88 10.64
N GLN A 156 2.55 13.97 9.91
CA GLN A 156 3.59 14.71 9.20
C GLN A 156 3.12 16.13 8.81
N PRO A 157 4.04 17.12 8.58
CA PRO A 157 5.48 17.02 8.90
C PRO A 157 5.76 17.00 10.39
N LEU A 158 6.97 16.54 10.78
CA LEU A 158 7.49 16.55 12.13
C LEU A 158 8.84 17.27 12.19
N HIS A 159 9.07 18.04 13.25
CA HIS A 159 10.34 18.71 13.50
C HIS A 159 11.13 17.97 14.59
N PHE A 160 12.40 17.76 14.31
CA PHE A 160 13.33 17.11 15.22
C PHE A 160 14.33 18.14 15.75
N PRO A 161 14.50 18.29 17.09
CA PRO A 161 15.35 19.34 17.68
C PRO A 161 16.83 19.28 17.25
N ASP A 162 17.30 18.09 16.89
CA ASP A 162 18.68 17.86 16.44
C ASP A 162 18.80 17.78 14.90
N GLU A 163 17.83 18.31 14.15
CA GLU A 163 17.89 18.40 12.70
C GLU A 163 19.09 19.26 12.25
N ALA A 164 19.95 18.66 11.41
CA ALA A 164 21.14 19.34 10.90
C ALA A 164 20.87 20.18 9.64
N MET A 165 19.88 19.77 8.83
CA MET A 165 19.61 20.38 7.52
C MET A 165 18.65 21.56 7.66
N GLU A 166 19.11 22.75 7.25
CA GLU A 166 18.35 24.00 7.41
C GLU A 166 16.97 23.98 6.73
N SER A 167 16.87 23.30 5.58
CA SER A 167 15.58 23.13 4.87
C SER A 167 14.54 22.44 5.75
N TYR A 168 14.94 21.38 6.46
CA TYR A 168 14.03 20.59 7.31
C TYR A 168 13.79 21.19 8.69
N LYS A 169 14.68 22.08 9.18
CA LYS A 169 14.39 22.88 10.37
C LYS A 169 13.17 23.79 10.13
N GLN A 170 13.01 24.29 8.90
CA GLN A 170 11.90 25.17 8.53
C GLN A 170 10.64 24.38 8.15
N SER A 171 10.77 23.37 7.28
CA SER A 171 9.62 22.65 6.73
C SER A 171 9.13 21.47 7.57
N GLY A 172 9.94 20.99 8.51
CA GLY A 172 9.80 19.67 9.08
C GLY A 172 10.12 18.57 8.07
N ARG A 173 10.13 17.31 8.52
CA ARG A 173 10.28 16.13 7.66
C ARG A 173 8.94 15.44 7.49
N GLY A 174 8.61 15.10 6.26
CA GLY A 174 7.43 14.32 5.91
C GLY A 174 7.80 13.10 5.08
N GLU A 175 6.86 12.20 4.91
CA GLU A 175 6.94 11.08 3.98
C GLU A 175 8.27 10.29 4.10
N ASP A 176 8.99 10.09 3.01
CA ASP A 176 10.25 9.34 2.99
C ASP A 176 11.40 10.07 3.70
N GLU A 177 11.35 11.39 3.75
CA GLU A 177 12.34 12.23 4.48
C GLU A 177 12.34 11.90 5.98
N MET A 178 11.15 11.75 6.58
CA MET A 178 11.01 11.36 7.98
C MET A 178 11.44 9.90 8.22
N ILE A 179 11.06 9.00 7.32
CA ILE A 179 11.43 7.58 7.44
C ILE A 179 12.95 7.41 7.32
N ALA A 180 13.58 8.07 6.35
CA ALA A 180 15.02 8.01 6.14
C ALA A 180 15.80 8.57 7.32
N TYR A 181 15.38 9.73 7.86
CA TYR A 181 15.95 10.31 9.08
C TYR A 181 15.85 9.35 10.27
N ALA A 182 14.68 8.76 10.48
CA ALA A 182 14.45 7.83 11.56
C ALA A 182 15.23 6.51 11.40
N TRP A 183 15.44 6.05 10.18
CA TRP A 183 16.32 4.91 9.90
C TRP A 183 17.77 5.24 10.24
N ASP A 184 18.27 6.44 9.89
CA ASP A 184 19.60 6.88 10.34
C ASP A 184 19.74 6.89 11.86
N LYS A 185 18.72 7.39 12.57
CA LYS A 185 18.69 7.34 14.04
C LYS A 185 18.78 5.92 14.58
N PHE A 186 17.99 4.99 14.03
CA PHE A 186 18.05 3.58 14.41
C PHE A 186 19.44 2.98 14.12
N LEU A 187 19.99 3.22 12.95
CA LEU A 187 21.30 2.67 12.55
C LEU A 187 22.44 3.15 13.46
N ARG A 188 22.29 4.32 14.09
CA ARG A 188 23.25 4.87 15.06
C ARG A 188 23.00 4.43 16.49
N THR A 189 21.72 4.34 16.90
CA THR A 189 21.34 4.15 18.31
C THR A 189 20.87 2.74 18.63
N LYS A 190 20.42 1.98 17.64
CA LYS A 190 19.74 0.68 17.75
C LYS A 190 18.42 0.74 18.55
N ASP A 191 17.90 1.94 18.80
CA ASP A 191 16.61 2.13 19.47
C ASP A 191 15.46 2.00 18.48
N PRO A 192 14.63 0.91 18.55
CA PRO A 192 13.54 0.68 17.62
C PRO A 192 12.43 1.72 17.72
N LEU A 193 12.34 2.47 18.84
CA LEU A 193 11.32 3.51 19.00
C LEU A 193 11.44 4.63 17.97
N TRP A 194 12.62 4.82 17.37
CA TRP A 194 12.78 5.77 16.26
C TRP A 194 12.03 5.38 14.98
N LEU A 195 11.65 4.11 14.80
CA LEU A 195 11.12 3.63 13.54
C LEU A 195 9.64 4.00 13.34
N PRO A 196 9.28 4.90 12.41
CA PRO A 196 7.89 5.35 12.20
C PRO A 196 6.96 4.22 11.79
N ARG A 197 7.50 3.10 11.31
CA ARG A 197 6.70 1.91 10.96
C ARG A 197 5.93 1.39 12.16
N LEU A 198 6.48 1.53 13.35
CA LEU A 198 5.83 1.11 14.59
C LEU A 198 4.54 1.90 14.85
N PRO A 199 4.58 3.26 14.99
CA PRO A 199 3.36 4.04 15.20
C PRO A 199 2.42 4.05 13.99
N MET A 200 2.92 3.96 12.75
CA MET A 200 2.05 3.82 11.56
C MET A 200 1.20 2.55 11.65
N THR A 201 1.80 1.41 12.00
CA THR A 201 1.08 0.13 12.13
C THR A 201 0.10 0.18 13.30
N LYS A 202 0.52 0.69 14.46
CA LYS A 202 -0.34 0.82 15.65
C LYS A 202 -1.55 1.71 15.40
N ALA A 203 -1.39 2.80 14.65
CA ALA A 203 -2.51 3.68 14.29
C ALA A 203 -3.60 2.92 13.51
N ILE A 204 -3.24 1.99 12.62
CA ILE A 204 -4.20 1.18 11.89
C ILE A 204 -4.89 0.17 12.80
N VAL A 205 -4.15 -0.48 13.70
CA VAL A 205 -4.74 -1.38 14.70
C VAL A 205 -5.77 -0.63 15.56
N ARG A 206 -5.45 0.60 16.00
CA ARG A 206 -6.38 1.46 16.77
C ARG A 206 -7.58 1.93 15.94
N ALA A 207 -7.41 2.19 14.66
CA ALA A 207 -8.52 2.51 13.77
C ALA A 207 -9.47 1.31 13.58
N MET A 208 -8.96 0.08 13.56
CA MET A 208 -9.78 -1.13 13.58
C MET A 208 -10.55 -1.26 14.90
N ASP A 209 -9.94 -0.94 16.04
CA ASP A 209 -10.61 -0.93 17.35
C ASP A 209 -11.78 0.06 17.37
N LEU A 210 -11.56 1.29 16.87
CA LEU A 210 -12.59 2.32 16.72
C LEU A 210 -13.71 1.82 15.80
N ALA A 211 -13.36 1.30 14.62
CA ALA A 211 -14.33 0.83 13.64
C ALA A 211 -15.23 -0.28 14.20
N GLN A 212 -14.68 -1.24 14.97
CA GLN A 212 -15.46 -2.30 15.63
C GLN A 212 -16.34 -1.75 16.76
N LYS A 213 -15.92 -0.71 17.45
CA LYS A 213 -16.74 -0.07 18.48
C LYS A 213 -17.97 0.61 17.88
N GLU A 214 -17.77 1.33 16.75
CA GLU A 214 -18.83 2.04 16.04
C GLU A 214 -19.69 1.12 15.16
N GLN A 215 -19.16 -0.04 14.78
CA GLN A 215 -19.83 -1.07 13.97
C GLN A 215 -19.64 -2.44 14.66
N PRO A 216 -20.46 -2.79 15.67
CA PRO A 216 -20.22 -3.97 16.52
C PRO A 216 -20.31 -5.33 15.78
N ASP A 217 -20.98 -5.39 14.63
CA ASP A 217 -21.05 -6.59 13.80
C ASP A 217 -19.74 -6.88 13.06
N LEU A 218 -18.83 -5.89 12.96
CA LEU A 218 -17.61 -5.95 12.18
C LEU A 218 -16.57 -6.88 12.85
N LYS A 219 -16.08 -7.88 12.11
CA LYS A 219 -15.15 -8.91 12.61
C LYS A 219 -13.79 -8.87 11.95
N SER A 220 -13.75 -8.58 10.65
CA SER A 220 -12.52 -8.65 9.86
C SER A 220 -12.37 -7.50 8.88
N PHE A 221 -11.12 -7.32 8.43
CA PHE A 221 -10.71 -6.22 7.59
C PHE A 221 -9.88 -6.70 6.41
N PHE A 222 -10.26 -6.23 5.22
CA PHE A 222 -9.38 -6.23 4.06
C PHE A 222 -8.61 -4.92 4.04
N VAL A 223 -7.28 -4.96 4.21
CA VAL A 223 -6.47 -3.75 4.38
C VAL A 223 -5.75 -3.40 3.09
N CYS A 224 -5.74 -2.13 2.72
CA CYS A 224 -5.03 -1.63 1.55
C CYS A 224 -4.45 -0.22 1.77
N GLY A 225 -3.46 0.12 0.98
CA GLY A 225 -2.80 1.42 0.97
C GLY A 225 -1.68 1.47 -0.05
N GLY A 226 -1.25 2.67 -0.43
CA GLY A 226 -0.20 2.87 -1.43
C GLY A 226 1.14 3.29 -0.83
N SER A 227 2.27 2.88 -1.45
CA SER A 227 3.61 3.30 -1.09
C SER A 227 3.94 2.93 0.37
N LYS A 228 4.40 3.86 1.20
CA LYS A 228 4.63 3.65 2.64
C LYS A 228 3.38 3.18 3.41
N ARG A 229 2.17 3.48 2.91
CA ARG A 229 0.89 2.95 3.44
C ARG A 229 0.66 1.51 2.98
N GLY A 230 1.12 1.16 1.78
CA GLY A 230 1.21 -0.24 1.33
C GLY A 230 2.18 -1.06 2.18
N TRP A 231 3.29 -0.45 2.59
CA TRP A 231 4.20 -1.06 3.57
C TRP A 231 3.49 -1.28 4.92
N THR A 232 2.72 -0.27 5.39
CA THR A 232 1.90 -0.40 6.62
C THR A 232 0.81 -1.46 6.47
N THR A 233 0.24 -1.64 5.27
CA THR A 233 -0.68 -2.74 4.96
C THR A 233 -0.06 -4.10 5.27
N TRP A 234 1.17 -4.35 4.80
CA TRP A 234 1.90 -5.58 5.08
C TRP A 234 2.17 -5.79 6.58
N THR A 235 2.67 -4.74 7.27
CA THR A 235 3.01 -4.87 8.70
C THR A 235 1.77 -5.01 9.58
N THR A 236 0.65 -4.37 9.23
CA THR A 236 -0.63 -4.58 9.93
C THR A 236 -1.11 -6.02 9.79
N ALA A 237 -1.05 -6.58 8.58
CA ALA A 237 -1.42 -7.98 8.35
C ALA A 237 -0.51 -8.98 9.08
N ALA A 238 0.75 -8.62 9.32
CA ALA A 238 1.69 -9.46 10.06
C ALA A 238 1.39 -9.52 11.57
N VAL A 239 0.73 -8.49 12.15
CA VAL A 239 0.54 -8.38 13.60
C VAL A 239 -0.91 -8.48 14.07
N ASP A 240 -1.91 -8.32 13.19
CA ASP A 240 -3.32 -8.33 13.59
C ASP A 240 -4.12 -9.42 12.84
N LYS A 241 -4.69 -10.35 13.60
CA LYS A 241 -5.46 -11.50 13.07
C LYS A 241 -6.80 -11.11 12.45
N ARG A 242 -7.28 -9.88 12.69
CA ARG A 242 -8.50 -9.36 12.07
C ARG A 242 -8.33 -9.08 10.58
N VAL A 243 -7.07 -9.05 10.10
CA VAL A 243 -6.80 -8.84 8.67
C VAL A 243 -6.96 -10.16 7.92
N ASP A 244 -7.99 -10.26 7.09
CA ASP A 244 -8.35 -11.47 6.33
C ASP A 244 -7.99 -11.39 4.84
N GLY A 245 -7.46 -10.26 4.37
CA GLY A 245 -6.95 -10.05 3.03
C GLY A 245 -6.25 -8.71 2.89
N ILE A 246 -5.36 -8.58 1.91
CA ILE A 246 -4.61 -7.34 1.70
C ILE A 246 -4.45 -6.96 0.23
N ALA A 247 -4.37 -5.65 -0.03
CA ALA A 247 -3.97 -5.10 -1.31
C ALA A 247 -2.92 -3.98 -1.14
N PRO A 248 -1.65 -4.34 -0.86
CA PRO A 248 -0.57 -3.37 -0.86
C PRO A 248 -0.31 -2.87 -2.28
N ALA A 249 -0.22 -1.55 -2.45
CA ALA A 249 -0.04 -0.93 -3.75
C ALA A 249 1.28 -0.15 -3.82
N VAL A 250 1.96 -0.22 -4.95
CA VAL A 250 3.20 0.50 -5.28
C VAL A 250 4.23 0.46 -4.16
N ILE A 251 4.52 -0.77 -3.69
CA ILE A 251 5.52 -1.05 -2.65
C ILE A 251 6.27 -2.35 -2.97
N ASP A 252 6.86 -2.39 -4.13
CA ASP A 252 7.57 -3.53 -4.70
C ASP A 252 9.02 -3.64 -4.17
N VAL A 253 9.15 -3.72 -2.82
CA VAL A 253 10.44 -3.57 -2.12
C VAL A 253 10.73 -4.63 -1.06
N LEU A 254 9.85 -5.61 -0.88
CA LEU A 254 10.08 -6.67 0.11
C LEU A 254 11.42 -7.38 -0.16
N ASN A 255 12.06 -7.86 0.91
CA ASN A 255 13.46 -8.26 0.90
C ASN A 255 14.36 -7.06 0.53
N VAL A 256 14.20 -6.01 1.33
CA VAL A 256 14.58 -4.63 1.02
C VAL A 256 16.04 -4.48 0.57
N ALA A 257 16.99 -5.19 1.18
CA ALA A 257 18.40 -5.11 0.78
C ALA A 257 18.59 -5.59 -0.67
N LYS A 258 18.03 -6.76 -1.03
CA LYS A 258 18.11 -7.28 -2.41
C LYS A 258 17.38 -6.40 -3.42
N SER A 259 16.25 -5.81 -3.03
CA SER A 259 15.51 -4.88 -3.89
C SER A 259 16.31 -3.60 -4.14
N LEU A 260 17.00 -3.08 -3.13
CA LEU A 260 17.90 -1.92 -3.28
C LEU A 260 19.13 -2.24 -4.12
N ASP A 261 19.74 -3.43 -3.96
CA ASP A 261 20.84 -3.89 -4.84
C ASP A 261 20.37 -3.94 -6.30
N ASN A 262 19.18 -4.48 -6.56
CA ASN A 262 18.60 -4.51 -7.90
C ASN A 262 18.36 -3.11 -8.47
N HIS A 263 17.88 -2.19 -7.63
CA HIS A 263 17.67 -0.80 -8.02
C HIS A 263 18.96 -0.16 -8.51
N HIS A 264 20.04 -0.26 -7.73
CA HIS A 264 21.31 0.30 -8.08
C HIS A 264 21.95 -0.39 -9.29
N ALA A 265 21.87 -1.72 -9.36
CA ALA A 265 22.37 -2.49 -10.50
C ALA A 265 21.61 -2.17 -11.80
N ALA A 266 20.29 -1.99 -11.73
CA ALA A 266 19.45 -1.70 -12.90
C ALA A 266 19.71 -0.31 -13.47
N TYR A 267 19.86 0.70 -12.61
CA TYR A 267 19.98 2.10 -13.03
C TYR A 267 21.42 2.61 -13.09
N GLY A 268 22.34 2.03 -12.31
CA GLY A 268 23.70 2.52 -12.12
C GLY A 268 23.78 3.77 -11.24
N PHE A 269 22.68 4.11 -10.55
CA PHE A 269 22.57 5.24 -9.62
C PHE A 269 21.34 5.06 -8.74
N TRP A 270 21.22 5.85 -7.66
CA TRP A 270 20.01 5.93 -6.86
C TRP A 270 19.01 6.90 -7.51
N ALA A 271 17.83 6.43 -7.87
CA ALA A 271 16.81 7.28 -8.48
C ALA A 271 16.42 8.45 -7.54
N PRO A 272 16.07 9.63 -8.09
CA PRO A 272 15.67 10.78 -7.26
C PRO A 272 14.55 10.49 -6.26
N ALA A 273 13.66 9.55 -6.59
CA ALA A 273 12.56 9.14 -5.71
C ALA A 273 13.04 8.55 -4.38
N VAL A 274 14.20 7.87 -4.36
CA VAL A 274 14.81 7.33 -3.13
C VAL A 274 15.89 8.25 -2.56
N GLY A 275 15.94 9.51 -3.01
CA GLY A 275 16.96 10.50 -2.66
C GLY A 275 17.07 10.75 -1.16
N SER A 276 15.97 10.80 -0.42
CA SER A 276 15.95 11.01 1.03
C SER A 276 16.76 9.97 1.79
N TYR A 277 16.72 8.70 1.36
CA TYR A 277 17.50 7.62 1.98
C TYR A 277 18.99 7.74 1.65
N ASN A 278 19.33 8.20 0.44
CA ASN A 278 20.71 8.47 0.04
C ASN A 278 21.27 9.71 0.78
N GLU A 279 20.47 10.75 0.95
CA GLU A 279 20.79 11.96 1.71
C GLU A 279 21.14 11.66 3.17
N MET A 280 20.47 10.68 3.78
CA MET A 280 20.71 10.21 5.14
C MET A 280 21.77 9.08 5.20
N ASP A 281 22.51 8.85 4.12
CA ASP A 281 23.56 7.82 4.03
C ASP A 281 23.07 6.39 4.35
N VAL A 282 21.75 6.13 4.22
CA VAL A 282 21.18 4.80 4.45
C VAL A 282 21.63 3.83 3.38
N MET A 283 21.72 4.28 2.11
CA MET A 283 22.05 3.43 0.98
C MET A 283 23.47 2.84 1.06
N ALA A 284 24.42 3.57 1.66
CA ALA A 284 25.78 3.06 1.89
C ALA A 284 25.85 2.01 3.01
N ARG A 285 24.79 1.87 3.81
CA ARG A 285 24.75 0.99 5.00
C ARG A 285 23.84 -0.24 4.84
N ILE A 286 23.27 -0.49 3.66
CA ILE A 286 22.30 -1.59 3.44
C ILE A 286 22.86 -3.01 3.66
N HIS A 287 24.18 -3.14 3.74
CA HIS A 287 24.89 -4.41 4.00
C HIS A 287 25.58 -4.45 5.37
N THR A 288 25.23 -3.53 6.28
CA THR A 288 25.76 -3.54 7.64
C THR A 288 24.92 -4.41 8.59
N PRO A 289 25.51 -4.94 9.67
CA PRO A 289 24.76 -5.66 10.70
C PRO A 289 23.61 -4.84 11.31
N GLU A 290 23.78 -3.52 11.42
CA GLU A 290 22.76 -2.61 11.92
C GLU A 290 21.55 -2.55 10.98
N PHE A 291 21.79 -2.56 9.67
CA PHE A 291 20.71 -2.61 8.69
C PHE A 291 20.00 -3.98 8.70
N ASP A 292 20.74 -5.06 8.98
CA ASP A 292 20.13 -6.37 9.19
C ASP A 292 19.18 -6.38 10.39
N GLU A 293 19.52 -5.68 11.48
CA GLU A 293 18.60 -5.52 12.62
C GLU A 293 17.40 -4.64 12.27
N LEU A 294 17.61 -3.53 11.53
CA LEU A 294 16.54 -2.66 11.06
C LEU A 294 15.52 -3.44 10.23
N ARG A 295 15.97 -4.20 9.21
CA ARG A 295 15.07 -4.93 8.33
C ARG A 295 14.28 -6.03 9.02
N LYS A 296 14.79 -6.64 10.10
CA LYS A 296 14.03 -7.58 10.94
C LYS A 296 12.78 -6.95 11.55
N ILE A 297 12.79 -5.62 11.75
CA ILE A 297 11.67 -4.89 12.34
C ILE A 297 10.75 -4.32 11.28
N VAL A 298 11.31 -3.70 10.22
CA VAL A 298 10.52 -2.91 9.27
C VAL A 298 10.19 -3.64 7.96
N ASP A 299 11.03 -4.60 7.53
CA ASP A 299 10.81 -5.30 6.27
C ASP A 299 9.71 -6.36 6.40
N PRO A 300 8.60 -6.26 5.66
CA PRO A 300 7.55 -7.28 5.68
C PRO A 300 8.05 -8.68 5.32
N TYR A 301 9.15 -8.80 4.57
CA TYR A 301 9.77 -10.08 4.27
C TYR A 301 10.19 -10.84 5.53
N SER A 302 10.56 -10.13 6.60
CA SER A 302 10.89 -10.74 7.90
C SER A 302 9.68 -11.41 8.59
N TYR A 303 8.47 -11.10 8.14
CA TYR A 303 7.20 -11.64 8.65
C TYR A 303 6.52 -12.60 7.67
N ILE A 304 7.23 -13.08 6.66
CA ILE A 304 6.65 -13.79 5.50
C ILE A 304 5.80 -15.00 5.88
N ASP A 305 6.18 -15.71 6.95
CA ASP A 305 5.44 -16.88 7.44
C ASP A 305 4.11 -16.51 8.13
N ARG A 306 3.93 -15.24 8.52
CA ARG A 306 2.69 -14.72 9.09
C ARG A 306 1.70 -14.24 8.02
N LEU A 307 2.21 -13.96 6.83
CA LEU A 307 1.44 -13.38 5.72
C LEU A 307 0.74 -14.47 4.89
N THR A 308 -0.21 -15.17 5.51
CA THR A 308 -0.91 -16.33 4.93
C THR A 308 -2.26 -15.99 4.28
N MET A 309 -2.85 -14.81 4.58
CA MET A 309 -4.10 -14.35 4.00
C MET A 309 -3.99 -14.12 2.49
N PRO A 310 -5.10 -14.06 1.73
CA PRO A 310 -5.10 -13.67 0.32
C PRO A 310 -4.48 -12.29 0.09
N LYS A 311 -3.63 -12.18 -0.94
CA LYS A 311 -2.87 -10.97 -1.27
C LYS A 311 -3.05 -10.58 -2.73
N TYR A 312 -3.38 -9.30 -2.95
CA TYR A 312 -3.45 -8.68 -4.26
C TYR A 312 -2.43 -7.55 -4.36
N ILE A 313 -1.25 -7.85 -4.90
CA ILE A 313 -0.09 -6.96 -4.92
C ILE A 313 -0.15 -6.11 -6.18
N MET A 314 -0.48 -4.83 -6.03
CA MET A 314 -0.66 -3.91 -7.15
C MET A 314 0.56 -3.03 -7.33
N ASN A 315 1.20 -3.09 -8.49
CA ASN A 315 2.39 -2.32 -8.81
C ASN A 315 2.26 -1.57 -10.14
N SER A 316 3.06 -0.55 -10.31
CA SER A 316 3.23 0.17 -11.56
C SER A 316 4.39 -0.45 -12.35
N ALA A 317 4.22 -0.60 -13.67
CA ALA A 317 5.31 -1.02 -14.53
C ALA A 317 6.31 0.11 -14.87
N GLY A 318 6.00 1.35 -14.49
CA GLY A 318 6.85 2.53 -14.68
C GLY A 318 7.14 3.30 -13.40
N ASP A 319 7.18 2.61 -12.25
CA ASP A 319 7.40 3.18 -10.92
C ASP A 319 8.77 3.89 -10.81
N GLN A 320 8.78 5.05 -10.15
CA GLN A 320 10.01 5.81 -9.92
C GLN A 320 10.87 5.26 -8.79
N PHE A 321 10.27 4.51 -7.86
CA PHE A 321 10.95 3.94 -6.69
C PHE A 321 11.49 2.54 -6.94
N PHE A 322 10.75 1.71 -7.69
CA PHE A 322 11.02 0.28 -7.79
C PHE A 322 11.20 -0.18 -9.23
N PRO A 323 12.33 -0.85 -9.57
CA PRO A 323 12.44 -1.54 -10.85
C PRO A 323 11.29 -2.53 -11.03
N PRO A 324 10.70 -2.65 -12.23
CA PRO A 324 9.47 -3.43 -12.43
C PRO A 324 9.64 -4.94 -12.22
N ASP A 325 10.87 -5.44 -12.12
CA ASP A 325 11.19 -6.85 -11.84
C ASP A 325 11.55 -7.12 -10.37
N SER A 326 11.22 -6.21 -9.45
CA SER A 326 11.52 -6.35 -8.01
C SER A 326 10.72 -7.49 -7.35
N TRP A 327 9.56 -7.86 -7.89
CA TRP A 327 8.73 -8.98 -7.43
C TRP A 327 9.52 -10.29 -7.25
N LYS A 328 10.57 -10.52 -8.04
CA LYS A 328 11.39 -11.75 -8.05
C LYS A 328 12.13 -12.01 -6.73
N PHE A 329 12.25 -11.02 -5.86
CA PHE A 329 12.96 -11.14 -4.59
C PHE A 329 12.08 -11.60 -3.42
N TYR A 330 10.77 -11.71 -3.62
CA TYR A 330 9.86 -12.04 -2.53
C TYR A 330 8.62 -12.85 -2.94
N PHE A 331 8.15 -12.71 -4.19
CA PHE A 331 6.83 -13.21 -4.57
C PHE A 331 6.71 -14.74 -4.41
N ASP A 332 7.71 -15.49 -4.83
CA ASP A 332 7.68 -16.95 -4.75
C ASP A 332 7.69 -17.44 -3.29
N ASP A 333 8.31 -16.72 -2.38
CA ASP A 333 8.42 -17.06 -0.97
C ASP A 333 7.14 -16.75 -0.17
N LEU A 334 6.26 -15.87 -0.66
CA LEU A 334 4.99 -15.54 -0.02
C LEU A 334 4.10 -16.77 0.13
N LYS A 335 3.52 -16.93 1.32
CA LYS A 335 2.62 -18.06 1.65
C LYS A 335 1.16 -17.77 1.28
N GLY A 336 0.39 -18.81 1.08
CA GLY A 336 -1.04 -18.70 0.80
C GLY A 336 -1.34 -18.11 -0.58
N GLU A 337 -2.57 -17.64 -0.76
CA GLU A 337 -3.08 -17.13 -2.01
C GLU A 337 -2.46 -15.75 -2.32
N LYS A 338 -1.91 -15.60 -3.55
CA LYS A 338 -1.17 -14.39 -3.94
C LYS A 338 -1.31 -14.10 -5.42
N TYR A 339 -1.55 -12.85 -5.76
CA TYR A 339 -1.68 -12.38 -7.14
C TYR A 339 -0.91 -11.08 -7.33
N LEU A 340 -0.28 -10.94 -8.51
CA LEU A 340 0.33 -9.71 -8.97
C LEU A 340 -0.62 -8.94 -9.91
N ARG A 341 -0.53 -7.63 -9.85
CA ARG A 341 -1.15 -6.71 -10.79
C ARG A 341 -0.18 -5.59 -11.14
N TYR A 342 0.57 -5.74 -12.23
CA TYR A 342 1.33 -4.64 -12.81
C TYR A 342 0.44 -3.85 -13.77
N ILE A 343 0.40 -2.52 -13.60
CA ILE A 343 -0.37 -1.63 -14.47
C ILE A 343 0.60 -0.92 -15.41
N ALA A 344 0.45 -1.19 -16.71
CA ALA A 344 1.28 -0.59 -17.75
C ALA A 344 1.01 0.92 -17.87
N ASN A 345 2.02 1.67 -18.30
CA ASN A 345 1.92 3.10 -18.58
C ASN A 345 1.40 3.94 -17.41
N THR A 346 1.74 3.53 -16.20
CA THR A 346 1.52 4.28 -14.95
C THR A 346 2.85 4.58 -14.28
N ASP A 347 2.83 5.56 -13.40
CA ASP A 347 3.90 5.88 -12.46
C ASP A 347 3.53 5.41 -11.04
N HIS A 348 4.25 5.83 -10.03
CA HIS A 348 3.99 5.51 -8.61
C HIS A 348 2.56 5.87 -8.15
N GLY A 349 1.87 6.77 -8.85
CA GLY A 349 0.50 7.18 -8.55
C GLY A 349 -0.58 6.18 -8.99
N LEU A 350 -0.25 5.21 -9.83
CA LEU A 350 -1.19 4.32 -10.51
C LEU A 350 -2.24 5.09 -11.35
N ASN A 351 -3.36 4.46 -11.63
CA ASN A 351 -4.51 5.07 -12.28
C ASN A 351 -5.82 4.61 -11.60
N PRO A 352 -6.98 5.20 -11.91
CA PRO A 352 -8.26 4.83 -11.29
C PRO A 352 -8.66 3.36 -11.44
N GLU A 353 -8.13 2.65 -12.44
CA GLU A 353 -8.38 1.22 -12.62
C GLU A 353 -7.94 0.39 -11.41
N ALA A 354 -6.91 0.84 -10.68
CA ALA A 354 -6.43 0.17 -9.47
C ALA A 354 -7.53 0.01 -8.42
N TYR A 355 -8.37 1.05 -8.21
CA TYR A 355 -9.50 0.98 -7.26
C TYR A 355 -10.55 -0.06 -7.69
N ILE A 356 -10.83 -0.15 -8.99
CA ILE A 356 -11.80 -1.10 -9.55
C ILE A 356 -11.28 -2.53 -9.40
N ASN A 357 -10.00 -2.75 -9.71
CA ASN A 357 -9.36 -4.06 -9.59
C ASN A 357 -9.32 -4.51 -8.12
N MET A 358 -8.94 -3.60 -7.20
CA MET A 358 -8.97 -3.84 -5.75
C MET A 358 -10.40 -4.19 -5.28
N ALA A 359 -11.41 -3.42 -5.69
CA ALA A 359 -12.79 -3.66 -5.32
C ALA A 359 -13.31 -5.03 -5.81
N SER A 360 -12.91 -5.45 -7.02
CA SER A 360 -13.23 -6.78 -7.56
C SER A 360 -12.62 -7.90 -6.71
N PHE A 361 -11.35 -7.76 -6.33
CA PHE A 361 -10.67 -8.74 -5.49
C PHE A 361 -11.26 -8.77 -4.06
N TYR A 362 -11.45 -7.60 -3.46
CA TYR A 362 -12.08 -7.47 -2.13
C TYR A 362 -13.49 -8.07 -2.12
N ASN A 363 -14.31 -7.77 -3.13
CA ASN A 363 -15.64 -8.36 -3.25
C ASN A 363 -15.57 -9.90 -3.22
N ALA A 364 -14.62 -10.50 -3.92
CA ALA A 364 -14.46 -11.95 -3.95
C ALA A 364 -14.03 -12.54 -2.59
N ILE A 365 -13.20 -11.83 -1.82
CA ILE A 365 -12.88 -12.25 -0.44
C ILE A 365 -14.14 -12.24 0.41
N ARG A 366 -14.85 -11.12 0.44
CA ARG A 366 -16.06 -10.88 1.23
C ARG A 366 -17.20 -11.85 0.91
N THR A 367 -17.39 -12.18 -0.38
CA THR A 367 -18.44 -13.11 -0.84
C THR A 367 -17.99 -14.56 -0.90
N ASN A 368 -16.76 -14.85 -0.47
CA ASN A 368 -16.13 -16.16 -0.62
C ASN A 368 -16.19 -16.72 -2.06
N THR A 369 -16.14 -15.82 -3.06
CA THR A 369 -16.10 -16.17 -4.48
C THR A 369 -14.74 -16.80 -4.79
N PRO A 370 -14.69 -18.00 -5.41
CA PRO A 370 -13.43 -18.60 -5.85
C PRO A 370 -12.67 -17.67 -6.80
N ARG A 371 -11.38 -17.42 -6.50
CA ARG A 371 -10.51 -16.66 -7.40
C ARG A 371 -9.92 -17.58 -8.47
N PRO A 372 -9.61 -17.03 -9.65
CA PRO A 372 -9.02 -17.78 -10.76
C PRO A 372 -7.72 -18.47 -10.38
N LYS A 373 -7.54 -19.70 -10.87
CA LYS A 373 -6.32 -20.49 -10.66
C LYS A 373 -5.49 -20.50 -11.93
N PHE A 374 -4.29 -20.03 -11.83
CA PHE A 374 -3.27 -20.06 -12.86
C PHE A 374 -1.87 -20.06 -12.26
N THR A 375 -0.90 -20.53 -12.99
CA THR A 375 0.52 -20.46 -12.65
C THR A 375 1.28 -19.89 -13.84
N TRP A 376 2.46 -19.36 -13.57
CA TRP A 376 3.33 -18.83 -14.64
C TRP A 376 4.81 -19.03 -14.28
N LYS A 377 5.64 -19.08 -15.31
CA LYS A 377 7.09 -19.21 -15.18
C LYS A 377 7.79 -18.61 -16.39
N LYS A 378 9.04 -18.18 -16.19
CA LYS A 378 9.97 -17.93 -17.28
C LYS A 378 10.55 -19.28 -17.70
N ALA A 379 10.35 -19.66 -18.98
CA ALA A 379 10.89 -20.89 -19.52
C ALA A 379 12.41 -20.77 -19.83
N GLY A 380 13.09 -21.91 -20.02
CA GLY A 380 14.53 -21.94 -20.25
C GLY A 380 15.02 -21.20 -21.51
N ASP A 381 14.14 -20.96 -22.48
CA ASP A 381 14.38 -20.15 -23.68
C ASP A 381 14.10 -18.64 -23.49
N GLY A 382 13.74 -18.23 -22.25
CA GLY A 382 13.44 -16.85 -21.92
C GLY A 382 12.00 -16.43 -22.14
N SER A 383 11.14 -17.28 -22.75
CA SER A 383 9.71 -17.02 -22.90
C SER A 383 8.98 -17.04 -21.57
N LEU A 384 7.83 -16.36 -21.51
CA LEU A 384 6.92 -16.36 -20.37
C LEU A 384 5.74 -17.29 -20.69
N GLU A 385 5.57 -18.34 -19.88
CA GLU A 385 4.49 -19.33 -20.03
C GLU A 385 3.52 -19.21 -18.86
N VAL A 386 2.23 -19.14 -19.17
CA VAL A 386 1.12 -19.15 -18.20
C VAL A 386 0.28 -20.41 -18.44
N LYS A 387 -0.05 -21.11 -17.36
CA LYS A 387 -0.98 -22.25 -17.35
C LYS A 387 -2.21 -21.89 -16.52
N CYS A 388 -3.37 -21.90 -17.16
CA CYS A 388 -4.65 -21.56 -16.55
C CYS A 388 -5.48 -22.81 -16.30
N GLU A 389 -5.86 -23.07 -15.04
CA GLU A 389 -6.94 -24.00 -14.70
C GLU A 389 -8.31 -23.33 -14.88
N THR A 390 -8.40 -22.03 -14.59
CA THR A 390 -9.57 -21.21 -14.86
C THR A 390 -9.37 -20.51 -16.19
N GLN A 391 -10.36 -20.61 -17.11
CA GLN A 391 -10.27 -19.99 -18.43
C GLN A 391 -10.35 -18.46 -18.35
N PRO A 392 -9.33 -17.70 -18.82
CA PRO A 392 -9.41 -16.25 -18.92
C PRO A 392 -10.30 -15.84 -20.09
N THR A 393 -10.96 -14.70 -19.97
CA THR A 393 -11.70 -14.07 -21.07
C THR A 393 -10.79 -13.31 -22.02
N LYS A 394 -9.61 -12.91 -21.54
CA LYS A 394 -8.64 -12.14 -22.31
C LYS A 394 -7.23 -12.34 -21.76
N VAL A 395 -6.27 -12.50 -22.65
CA VAL A 395 -4.83 -12.48 -22.32
C VAL A 395 -4.12 -11.50 -23.23
N VAL A 396 -3.30 -10.62 -22.62
CA VAL A 396 -2.61 -9.53 -23.33
C VAL A 396 -1.15 -9.52 -22.91
N LEU A 397 -0.26 -9.45 -23.89
CA LEU A 397 1.16 -9.13 -23.68
C LEU A 397 1.30 -7.61 -23.63
N TRP A 398 1.91 -7.10 -22.56
CA TRP A 398 2.41 -5.74 -22.46
C TRP A 398 3.94 -5.75 -22.60
N GLN A 399 4.48 -4.88 -23.45
CA GLN A 399 5.91 -4.78 -23.71
C GLN A 399 6.35 -3.33 -23.92
N ALA A 400 7.50 -2.98 -23.36
CA ALA A 400 8.22 -1.73 -23.62
C ALA A 400 9.69 -2.01 -23.87
N THR A 401 10.33 -1.24 -24.74
CA THR A 401 11.78 -1.32 -25.02
C THR A 401 12.44 0.01 -24.73
N ASN A 402 13.58 -0.03 -24.00
CA ASN A 402 14.44 1.11 -23.80
C ASN A 402 15.85 0.79 -24.35
N ALA A 403 16.21 1.46 -25.45
CA ALA A 403 17.51 1.26 -26.11
C ALA A 403 18.68 1.92 -25.35
N GLU A 404 18.39 2.81 -24.39
CA GLU A 404 19.43 3.59 -23.70
C GLU A 404 19.84 2.97 -22.35
N GLY A 405 19.00 2.12 -21.76
CA GLY A 405 19.27 1.53 -20.45
C GLY A 405 18.17 0.62 -19.94
N ARG A 406 18.45 -0.02 -18.79
CA ARG A 406 17.51 -0.89 -18.08
C ARG A 406 16.57 -0.07 -17.16
N ASP A 407 16.22 1.14 -17.58
CA ASP A 407 15.42 2.10 -16.83
C ASP A 407 14.04 2.25 -17.49
N PHE A 408 13.03 1.62 -16.87
CA PHE A 408 11.64 1.61 -17.34
C PHE A 408 10.74 2.57 -16.57
N ARG A 409 11.31 3.49 -15.80
CA ARG A 409 10.53 4.52 -15.10
C ARG A 409 9.76 5.36 -16.12
N MET A 410 8.49 5.63 -15.84
CA MET A 410 7.61 6.38 -16.75
C MET A 410 8.16 7.77 -17.11
N GLU A 411 8.90 8.42 -16.21
CA GLU A 411 9.59 9.69 -16.47
C GLU A 411 10.72 9.57 -17.52
N LYS A 412 11.20 8.35 -17.80
CA LYS A 412 12.25 8.06 -18.79
C LYS A 412 11.68 7.60 -20.11
N ILE A 413 10.79 6.65 -20.08
CA ILE A 413 10.28 6.02 -21.32
C ILE A 413 8.89 6.52 -21.72
N GLY A 414 8.24 7.35 -20.90
CA GLY A 414 6.86 7.78 -21.13
C GLY A 414 5.90 6.57 -21.11
N LYS A 415 4.83 6.66 -21.88
CA LYS A 415 3.85 5.58 -22.06
C LYS A 415 4.27 4.59 -23.16
N ALA A 416 5.48 4.04 -23.02
CA ALA A 416 6.09 3.19 -24.05
C ALA A 416 5.57 1.74 -24.07
N TYR A 417 4.84 1.30 -23.04
CA TYR A 417 4.24 -0.03 -23.08
C TYR A 417 3.14 -0.11 -24.14
N VAL A 418 3.31 -1.03 -25.08
CA VAL A 418 2.31 -1.40 -26.08
C VAL A 418 1.73 -2.77 -25.76
N SER A 419 0.48 -3.00 -26.15
CA SER A 419 -0.21 -4.26 -25.89
C SER A 419 -0.53 -5.02 -27.16
N ALA A 420 -0.47 -6.36 -27.07
CA ALA A 420 -0.89 -7.26 -28.11
C ALA A 420 -1.70 -8.44 -27.53
N PRO A 421 -2.78 -8.90 -28.17
CA PRO A 421 -3.49 -10.09 -27.71
C PRO A 421 -2.63 -11.33 -27.82
N VAL A 422 -2.80 -12.26 -26.87
CA VAL A 422 -2.11 -13.56 -26.86
C VAL A 422 -3.16 -14.66 -26.93
N SER A 423 -3.05 -15.50 -27.97
CA SER A 423 -3.89 -16.68 -28.14
C SER A 423 -3.33 -17.89 -27.37
N GLU A 424 -4.18 -18.85 -27.06
CA GLU A 424 -3.73 -20.14 -26.53
C GLU A 424 -2.75 -20.82 -27.49
N SER A 425 -1.65 -21.32 -26.95
CA SER A 425 -0.70 -22.18 -27.66
C SER A 425 -1.10 -23.66 -27.57
N SER A 426 -1.78 -24.03 -26.51
CA SER A 426 -2.48 -25.31 -26.26
C SER A 426 -3.53 -25.08 -25.18
N PRO A 427 -4.50 -25.98 -24.96
CA PRO A 427 -5.59 -25.77 -24.02
C PRO A 427 -5.11 -25.27 -22.64
N GLY A 428 -5.57 -24.08 -22.24
CA GLY A 428 -5.19 -23.40 -20.99
C GLY A 428 -3.77 -22.86 -20.94
N VAL A 429 -2.98 -22.90 -22.03
CA VAL A 429 -1.57 -22.44 -22.03
C VAL A 429 -1.41 -21.23 -22.93
N TYR A 430 -0.85 -20.16 -22.38
CA TYR A 430 -0.53 -18.93 -23.08
C TYR A 430 0.98 -18.66 -22.97
N ARG A 431 1.57 -18.22 -24.10
CA ARG A 431 3.02 -18.03 -24.18
C ARG A 431 3.37 -16.69 -24.84
N ALA A 432 4.33 -15.99 -24.27
CA ALA A 432 4.91 -14.79 -24.82
C ALA A 432 6.42 -14.99 -25.07
N ASP A 433 6.80 -14.91 -26.34
CA ASP A 433 8.19 -15.02 -26.78
C ASP A 433 8.70 -13.62 -27.13
N VAL A 434 9.36 -12.96 -26.17
CA VAL A 434 9.95 -11.64 -26.36
C VAL A 434 11.46 -11.79 -26.49
N LYS A 435 11.97 -11.46 -27.66
CA LYS A 435 13.43 -11.49 -27.92
C LYS A 435 14.10 -10.25 -27.35
N ALA A 436 15.35 -10.42 -26.94
CA ALA A 436 16.19 -9.29 -26.58
C ALA A 436 16.29 -8.32 -27.77
N PRO A 437 16.17 -7.01 -27.55
CA PRO A 437 16.34 -6.03 -28.61
C PRO A 437 17.81 -5.97 -29.07
N GLU A 438 18.07 -5.44 -30.26
CA GLU A 438 19.44 -5.25 -30.76
C GLU A 438 20.28 -4.34 -29.83
N LYS A 439 19.62 -3.39 -29.16
CA LYS A 439 20.23 -2.48 -28.20
C LYS A 439 19.32 -2.24 -27.02
N GLY A 440 19.90 -2.22 -25.80
CA GLY A 440 19.16 -1.96 -24.57
C GLY A 440 18.39 -3.16 -24.04
N TRP A 441 17.21 -2.92 -23.46
CA TRP A 441 16.40 -3.91 -22.77
C TRP A 441 14.91 -3.77 -23.12
N SER A 442 14.22 -4.90 -23.08
CA SER A 442 12.73 -4.94 -23.17
C SER A 442 12.16 -5.50 -21.87
N ALA A 443 11.19 -4.79 -21.29
CA ALA A 443 10.39 -5.26 -20.18
C ALA A 443 9.01 -5.72 -20.68
N PHE A 444 8.50 -6.84 -20.19
CA PHE A 444 7.24 -7.42 -20.65
C PHE A 444 6.57 -8.28 -19.58
N PHE A 445 5.24 -8.40 -19.68
CA PHE A 445 4.43 -9.26 -18.81
C PHE A 445 3.12 -9.61 -19.48
N LEU A 446 2.47 -10.67 -19.01
CA LEU A 446 1.13 -11.07 -19.44
C LEU A 446 0.09 -10.54 -18.44
N GLU A 447 -0.95 -9.89 -18.97
CA GLU A 447 -2.15 -9.51 -18.23
C GLU A 447 -3.26 -10.50 -18.58
N LEU A 448 -3.93 -11.04 -17.54
CA LEU A 448 -5.03 -11.98 -17.66
C LEU A 448 -6.29 -11.37 -17.07
N GLU A 449 -7.39 -11.46 -17.81
CA GLU A 449 -8.71 -11.04 -17.36
C GLU A 449 -9.61 -12.26 -17.20
N PHE A 450 -10.29 -12.35 -16.05
CA PHE A 450 -11.22 -13.44 -15.74
C PHE A 450 -12.57 -12.90 -15.31
N PRO A 451 -13.68 -13.59 -15.58
CA PRO A 451 -14.98 -13.14 -15.10
C PRO A 451 -15.04 -13.22 -13.58
N ASN A 452 -15.66 -12.22 -12.94
CA ASN A 452 -16.04 -12.29 -11.53
C ASN A 452 -17.57 -12.51 -11.47
N PRO A 453 -18.06 -13.72 -11.11
CA PRO A 453 -19.49 -14.03 -11.19
C PRO A 453 -20.33 -13.22 -10.21
N ASN A 454 -19.74 -12.69 -9.14
CA ASN A 454 -20.43 -11.97 -8.08
C ASN A 454 -20.11 -10.46 -8.07
N PHE A 455 -19.48 -9.96 -9.14
CA PHE A 455 -19.15 -8.54 -9.26
C PHE A 455 -19.18 -8.08 -10.71
N LYS A 456 -19.61 -6.85 -10.97
CA LYS A 456 -19.74 -6.34 -12.34
C LYS A 456 -18.43 -6.10 -13.08
N PHE A 457 -17.29 -6.07 -12.37
CA PHE A 457 -15.98 -5.89 -12.96
C PHE A 457 -15.18 -7.19 -12.88
N PRO A 458 -14.40 -7.54 -13.93
CA PRO A 458 -13.61 -8.76 -13.95
C PRO A 458 -12.46 -8.72 -12.93
N PHE A 459 -11.90 -9.90 -12.67
CA PHE A 459 -10.57 -9.99 -12.10
C PHE A 459 -9.53 -9.64 -13.15
N LYS A 460 -8.52 -8.87 -12.77
CA LYS A 460 -7.32 -8.65 -13.59
C LYS A 460 -6.08 -9.00 -12.79
N PHE A 461 -5.29 -9.91 -13.30
CA PHE A 461 -4.02 -10.33 -12.72
C PHE A 461 -2.92 -10.22 -13.78
N THR A 462 -1.67 -10.24 -13.34
CA THR A 462 -0.53 -10.28 -14.25
C THR A 462 0.47 -11.32 -13.78
N THR A 463 1.34 -11.71 -14.70
CA THR A 463 2.62 -12.28 -14.32
C THR A 463 3.51 -11.21 -13.70
N GLY A 464 4.64 -11.58 -13.11
CA GLY A 464 5.71 -10.64 -12.85
C GLY A 464 6.28 -10.08 -14.16
N VAL A 465 6.83 -8.86 -14.09
CA VAL A 465 7.51 -8.27 -15.23
C VAL A 465 8.85 -8.99 -15.46
N SER A 466 9.06 -9.45 -16.67
CA SER A 466 10.32 -10.04 -17.14
C SER A 466 11.11 -9.01 -17.94
N ILE A 467 12.42 -9.08 -17.89
CA ILE A 467 13.32 -8.19 -18.66
C ILE A 467 14.27 -9.03 -19.48
N VAL A 468 14.47 -8.66 -20.76
CA VAL A 468 15.42 -9.29 -21.68
C VAL A 468 16.29 -8.23 -22.37
N PRO A 469 17.63 -8.49 -22.51
CA PRO A 469 18.35 -9.61 -21.94
C PRO A 469 18.32 -9.60 -20.41
N ASP A 470 18.48 -10.77 -19.77
CA ASP A 470 18.51 -10.89 -18.30
C ASP A 470 19.91 -10.55 -17.77
N THR A 471 20.30 -9.33 -18.01
CA THR A 471 21.59 -8.75 -17.63
C THR A 471 21.41 -7.36 -17.07
N TYR A 472 22.41 -6.88 -16.35
CA TYR A 472 22.45 -5.48 -15.88
C TYR A 472 23.41 -4.66 -16.76
N PRO A 473 23.22 -3.32 -16.81
CA PRO A 473 24.20 -2.44 -17.42
C PRO A 473 25.58 -2.63 -16.79
N ALA A 474 26.64 -2.49 -17.61
CA ALA A 474 28.00 -2.44 -17.05
C ALA A 474 28.11 -1.29 -16.05
N PRO A 475 28.84 -1.46 -14.92
CA PRO A 475 29.12 -0.36 -14.01
C PRO A 475 29.68 0.85 -14.79
N LYS A 476 29.13 2.02 -14.55
CA LYS A 476 29.73 3.26 -15.07
C LYS A 476 30.97 3.53 -14.24
N ASN A 477 32.13 3.50 -14.87
CA ASN A 477 33.42 3.89 -14.28
C ASN A 477 33.40 5.36 -13.87
#